data_5dbda5d1b306134c7a3e1a4e2c8e1a54
#
_entry.id   5dbda5d1b306134c7a3e1a4e2c8e1a54
#
_cell.length_a   1.000
_cell.length_b   1.000
_cell.length_c   1.000
_cell.angle_alpha   90.00
_cell.angle_beta   90.00
_cell.angle_gamma   90.00
#
_symmetry.space_group_name_H-M   'P 1'
#
loop_
_entity.id
_entity.type
_entity.pdbx_description
1 polymer ?
#
loop_
_entity_poly.entity_id
_entity_poly.type
_entity_poly.pdbx_seq_one_letter_code
_entity_poly.pdbx_strand_id
1 'polypeptide(L)'
;MAAETQVLLDNEKKYIAKFFSDASESDVKKIDVSTLAWAKHTLTLSAASTEKFKIGEVITTGGAETFLVTDFTAGATTVTVVGWDNTNKKATTIDTGMSNGDAIVGGVSGSHTETVANSGNFTELDYELLVTKIQWICNGMTVIVEWDGSSAEAVIAELSGNGI
;
A
#
# COMPACT_ATOMS: atom_id res chain seq x y z
N MET A 1 8.63 24.74 14.57
CA MET A 1 7.61 24.18 13.63
C MET A 1 7.62 22.68 13.78
N ALA A 2 6.54 22.03 13.52
CA ALA A 2 6.52 20.56 13.54
C ALA A 2 7.11 20.03 12.22
N ALA A 3 7.58 18.77 12.23
CA ALA A 3 7.93 18.09 11.00
C ALA A 3 6.70 17.99 10.09
N GLU A 4 6.87 18.25 8.81
CA GLU A 4 5.80 18.24 7.82
C GLU A 4 6.18 17.34 6.65
N THR A 5 5.22 16.57 6.17
CA THR A 5 5.36 15.73 4.98
C THR A 5 4.38 16.20 3.92
N GLN A 6 4.89 16.46 2.72
CA GLN A 6 4.08 16.78 1.55
C GLN A 6 4.23 15.71 0.48
N VAL A 7 3.19 14.94 0.24
CA VAL A 7 3.14 13.98 -0.87
C VAL A 7 2.88 14.74 -2.17
N LEU A 8 3.76 14.57 -3.14
CA LEU A 8 3.68 15.22 -4.47
C LEU A 8 3.14 14.27 -5.54
N LEU A 9 3.42 12.98 -5.40
CA LEU A 9 2.97 11.93 -6.31
C LEU A 9 2.89 10.63 -5.56
N ASP A 10 1.77 9.94 -5.71
CA ASP A 10 1.57 8.57 -5.26
C ASP A 10 0.81 7.83 -6.35
N ASN A 11 1.49 6.92 -7.05
CA ASN A 11 0.89 6.07 -8.07
C ASN A 11 1.57 4.69 -8.09
N GLU A 12 1.02 3.76 -8.87
CA GLU A 12 1.48 2.38 -8.99
C GLU A 12 3.00 2.21 -9.19
N LYS A 13 3.67 3.20 -9.79
CA LYS A 13 5.07 3.10 -10.22
C LYS A 13 6.02 3.99 -9.45
N LYS A 14 5.52 5.01 -8.77
CA LYS A 14 6.36 6.03 -8.18
C LYS A 14 5.69 6.77 -7.03
N TYR A 15 6.44 6.92 -5.96
CA TYR A 15 6.10 7.78 -4.83
C TYR A 15 7.11 8.93 -4.75
N ILE A 16 6.62 10.17 -4.62
CA ILE A 16 7.44 11.35 -4.43
C ILE A 16 6.89 12.13 -3.26
N ALA A 17 7.72 12.38 -2.27
CA ALA A 17 7.36 13.22 -1.14
C ALA A 17 8.48 14.21 -0.79
N LYS A 18 8.10 15.29 -0.12
CA LYS A 18 9.00 16.22 0.54
C LYS A 18 8.80 16.11 2.04
N PHE A 19 9.89 16.11 2.76
CA PHE A 19 9.93 16.11 4.21
C PHE A 19 10.62 17.38 4.69
N PHE A 20 10.00 18.03 5.65
CA PHE A 20 10.54 19.23 6.29
C PHE A 20 10.63 18.97 7.79
N SER A 21 11.74 19.34 8.39
CA SER A 21 11.87 19.36 9.83
C SER A 21 12.78 20.53 10.24
N ASP A 22 12.39 21.25 11.28
CA ASP A 22 13.17 22.31 11.92
C ASP A 22 13.62 21.91 13.34
N ALA A 23 13.45 20.66 13.69
CA ALA A 23 13.83 20.08 14.98
C ALA A 23 14.53 18.73 14.78
N SER A 24 15.28 18.31 15.78
CA SER A 24 15.83 16.95 15.80
C SER A 24 14.70 15.93 15.83
N GLU A 25 14.79 14.95 14.98
CA GLU A 25 13.92 13.78 14.94
C GLU A 25 14.78 12.52 15.11
N SER A 26 14.25 11.52 15.79
CA SER A 26 14.88 10.21 15.94
C SER A 26 13.84 9.14 15.68
N ASP A 27 14.19 8.14 14.91
CA ASP A 27 13.36 6.95 14.61
C ASP A 27 11.96 7.29 14.05
N VAL A 28 11.89 8.29 13.19
CA VAL A 28 10.61 8.73 12.60
C VAL A 28 10.42 8.07 11.25
N LYS A 29 9.47 7.14 11.17
CA LYS A 29 9.06 6.55 9.90
C LYS A 29 8.45 7.63 8.99
N LYS A 30 9.11 7.94 7.89
CA LYS A 30 8.67 8.96 6.91
C LYS A 30 7.81 8.38 5.80
N ILE A 31 8.06 7.14 5.42
CA ILE A 31 7.29 6.42 4.40
C ILE A 31 6.92 5.07 4.98
N ASP A 32 5.64 4.81 5.06
CA ASP A 32 5.10 3.50 5.37
C ASP A 32 4.47 2.93 4.10
N VAL A 33 5.04 1.85 3.59
CA VAL A 33 4.61 1.26 2.32
C VAL A 33 3.18 0.75 2.39
N SER A 34 2.76 0.23 3.55
CA SER A 34 1.40 -0.26 3.76
C SER A 34 0.33 0.83 3.63
N THR A 35 0.73 2.09 3.81
CA THR A 35 -0.16 3.25 3.70
C THR A 35 -0.18 3.90 2.32
N LEU A 36 0.63 3.41 1.37
CA LEU A 36 0.61 3.91 0.01
C LEU A 36 -0.69 3.52 -0.69
N ALA A 37 -1.25 4.43 -1.48
CA ALA A 37 -2.53 4.20 -2.15
C ALA A 37 -2.51 2.99 -3.10
N TRP A 38 -1.35 2.63 -3.64
CA TRP A 38 -1.16 1.49 -4.53
C TRP A 38 -0.50 0.29 -3.86
N ALA A 39 -0.50 0.24 -2.52
CA ALA A 39 -0.04 -0.93 -1.79
C ALA A 39 -0.90 -2.15 -2.18
N LYS A 40 -0.23 -3.21 -2.65
CA LYS A 40 -0.90 -4.47 -3.03
C LYS A 40 -1.07 -5.35 -1.82
N HIS A 41 -2.22 -5.98 -1.75
CA HIS A 41 -2.58 -6.88 -0.65
C HIS A 41 -3.16 -8.16 -1.18
N THR A 42 -3.07 -9.22 -0.39
CA THR A 42 -3.67 -10.51 -0.70
C THR A 42 -5.00 -10.64 0.01
N LEU A 43 -6.09 -10.70 -0.76
CA LEU A 43 -7.41 -11.10 -0.26
C LEU A 43 -7.49 -12.64 -0.27
N THR A 44 -7.71 -13.24 0.88
CA THR A 44 -7.86 -14.69 1.01
C THR A 44 -9.33 -15.07 0.88
N LEU A 45 -9.61 -16.05 0.05
CA LEU A 45 -10.93 -16.59 -0.22
C LEU A 45 -11.23 -17.81 0.66
N SER A 46 -12.48 -18.04 0.95
CA SER A 46 -12.96 -19.20 1.73
C SER A 46 -12.71 -20.54 1.02
N ALA A 47 -12.62 -20.52 -0.30
CA ALA A 47 -12.32 -21.70 -1.13
C ALA A 47 -11.52 -21.26 -2.37
N ALA A 48 -10.94 -22.26 -3.06
CA ALA A 48 -10.32 -22.03 -4.36
C ALA A 48 -11.37 -21.56 -5.37
N SER A 49 -11.16 -20.40 -5.98
CA SER A 49 -12.12 -19.86 -6.92
C SER A 49 -12.06 -20.59 -8.25
N THR A 50 -13.20 -21.14 -8.64
CA THR A 50 -13.43 -21.67 -9.99
C THR A 50 -13.89 -20.55 -10.92
N GLU A 51 -14.34 -19.44 -10.38
CA GLU A 51 -14.77 -18.26 -11.12
C GLU A 51 -13.55 -17.42 -11.51
N LYS A 52 -13.75 -16.56 -12.47
CA LYS A 52 -12.65 -15.75 -12.99
C LYS A 52 -12.80 -14.32 -12.52
N PHE A 53 -11.99 -13.92 -11.57
CA PHE A 53 -11.76 -12.51 -11.36
C PHE A 53 -11.04 -11.92 -12.58
N LYS A 54 -11.40 -10.72 -12.96
CA LYS A 54 -10.74 -10.02 -14.07
C LYS A 54 -9.80 -8.97 -13.54
N ILE A 55 -8.57 -8.96 -14.04
CA ILE A 55 -7.63 -7.89 -13.74
C ILE A 55 -8.22 -6.55 -14.21
N GLY A 56 -8.21 -5.55 -13.32
CA GLY A 56 -8.88 -4.27 -13.52
C GLY A 56 -10.35 -4.24 -13.14
N GLU A 57 -10.91 -5.34 -12.66
CA GLU A 57 -12.27 -5.39 -12.13
C GLU A 57 -12.31 -4.73 -10.73
N VAL A 58 -13.38 -3.99 -10.47
CA VAL A 58 -13.67 -3.48 -9.13
C VAL A 58 -14.61 -4.45 -8.44
N ILE A 59 -14.19 -4.97 -7.31
CA ILE A 59 -14.99 -5.84 -6.44
C ILE A 59 -15.34 -5.11 -5.15
N THR A 60 -16.44 -5.52 -4.53
CA THR A 60 -16.90 -5.00 -3.25
C THR A 60 -17.07 -6.15 -2.28
N THR A 61 -16.68 -5.98 -1.03
CA THR A 61 -17.01 -6.92 0.04
C THR A 61 -18.23 -6.48 0.83
N GLY A 62 -18.82 -7.39 1.61
CA GLY A 62 -20.03 -7.11 2.40
C GLY A 62 -19.89 -5.97 3.41
N GLY A 63 -18.66 -5.59 3.77
CA GLY A 63 -18.32 -4.44 4.59
C GLY A 63 -18.33 -3.09 3.85
N ALA A 64 -18.76 -3.06 2.60
CA ALA A 64 -18.75 -1.90 1.71
C ALA A 64 -17.35 -1.43 1.25
N GLU A 65 -16.31 -2.19 1.53
CA GLU A 65 -14.97 -1.97 1.01
C GLU A 65 -14.91 -2.27 -0.49
N THR A 66 -14.21 -1.43 -1.23
CA THR A 66 -14.02 -1.59 -2.67
C THR A 66 -12.55 -1.78 -3.01
N PHE A 67 -12.29 -2.70 -3.93
CA PHE A 67 -10.94 -3.08 -4.33
C PHE A 67 -10.83 -3.20 -5.84
N LEU A 68 -9.67 -2.86 -6.36
CA LEU A 68 -9.30 -3.13 -7.74
C LEU A 68 -8.48 -4.43 -7.78
N VAL A 69 -8.92 -5.41 -8.56
CA VAL A 69 -8.17 -6.65 -8.79
C VAL A 69 -6.95 -6.35 -9.66
N THR A 70 -5.77 -6.66 -9.16
CA THR A 70 -4.51 -6.44 -9.88
C THR A 70 -3.87 -7.73 -10.37
N ASP A 71 -4.14 -8.86 -9.71
CA ASP A 71 -3.69 -10.17 -10.16
C ASP A 71 -4.61 -11.28 -9.62
N PHE A 72 -4.78 -12.35 -10.41
CA PHE A 72 -5.53 -13.52 -10.04
C PHE A 72 -5.14 -14.74 -10.89
N THR A 73 -4.98 -15.88 -10.23
CA THR A 73 -4.79 -17.18 -10.88
C THR A 73 -6.01 -18.07 -10.62
N ALA A 74 -6.62 -18.58 -11.67
CA ALA A 74 -7.79 -19.48 -11.56
C ALA A 74 -7.45 -20.73 -10.73
N GLY A 75 -8.31 -21.07 -9.80
CA GLY A 75 -8.08 -22.14 -8.83
C GLY A 75 -7.28 -21.74 -7.59
N ALA A 76 -6.83 -20.50 -7.50
CA ALA A 76 -6.19 -20.00 -6.29
C ALA A 76 -7.22 -19.66 -5.21
N THR A 77 -6.75 -19.71 -3.97
CA THR A 77 -7.50 -19.24 -2.78
C THR A 77 -7.17 -17.78 -2.44
N THR A 78 -6.50 -17.07 -3.35
CA THR A 78 -6.05 -15.69 -3.12
C THR A 78 -6.26 -14.85 -4.37
N VAL A 79 -6.57 -13.58 -4.14
CA VAL A 79 -6.68 -12.54 -5.17
C VAL A 79 -5.80 -11.36 -4.74
N THR A 80 -4.99 -10.84 -5.64
CA THR A 80 -4.21 -9.63 -5.35
C THR A 80 -5.02 -8.40 -5.68
N VAL A 81 -5.12 -7.50 -4.73
CA VAL A 81 -5.96 -6.30 -4.81
C VAL A 81 -5.24 -5.06 -4.31
N VAL A 82 -5.74 -3.90 -4.73
CA VAL A 82 -5.45 -2.59 -4.12
C VAL A 82 -6.77 -1.96 -3.68
N GLY A 83 -6.73 -1.14 -2.63
CA GLY A 83 -7.90 -0.36 -2.22
C GLY A 83 -8.34 0.57 -3.35
N TRP A 84 -9.65 0.73 -3.53
CA TRP A 84 -10.21 1.50 -4.64
C TRP A 84 -11.31 2.47 -4.22
N ASP A 85 -11.11 3.75 -4.49
CA ASP A 85 -12.17 4.76 -4.39
C ASP A 85 -12.97 4.77 -5.69
N ASN A 86 -14.13 4.13 -5.65
CA ASN A 86 -14.98 4.01 -6.84
C ASN A 86 -15.61 5.33 -7.28
N THR A 87 -15.67 6.33 -6.41
CA THR A 87 -16.21 7.66 -6.73
C THR A 87 -15.20 8.47 -7.53
N ASN A 88 -13.96 8.52 -7.06
CA ASN A 88 -12.90 9.31 -7.69
C ASN A 88 -12.07 8.50 -8.70
N LYS A 89 -12.37 7.19 -8.87
CA LYS A 89 -11.67 6.28 -9.79
C LYS A 89 -10.15 6.25 -9.58
N LYS A 90 -9.74 6.18 -8.34
CA LYS A 90 -8.33 6.16 -7.94
C LYS A 90 -8.06 5.12 -6.86
N ALA A 91 -6.80 4.69 -6.77
CA ALA A 91 -6.36 3.87 -5.65
C ALA A 91 -6.46 4.64 -4.32
N THR A 92 -6.72 3.91 -3.26
CA THR A 92 -6.78 4.42 -1.89
C THR A 92 -6.19 3.39 -0.94
N THR A 93 -5.88 3.80 0.26
CA THR A 93 -5.49 2.88 1.33
C THR A 93 -6.63 1.92 1.64
N ILE A 94 -6.30 0.69 1.99
CA ILE A 94 -7.28 -0.29 2.45
C ILE A 94 -7.61 0.02 3.91
N ASP A 95 -8.88 0.27 4.17
CA ASP A 95 -9.44 0.34 5.51
C ASP A 95 -9.99 -1.03 5.91
N THR A 96 -10.11 -1.33 7.18
CA THR A 96 -10.18 -2.70 7.73
C THR A 96 -11.60 -3.15 8.05
N GLY A 97 -12.55 -2.89 7.18
CA GLY A 97 -13.96 -3.20 7.41
C GLY A 97 -14.43 -4.63 7.09
N MET A 98 -13.54 -5.55 6.71
CA MET A 98 -13.91 -6.90 6.30
C MET A 98 -14.11 -7.87 7.46
N SER A 99 -15.04 -8.79 7.27
CA SER A 99 -15.26 -9.93 8.16
C SER A 99 -15.17 -11.26 7.41
N ASN A 100 -14.80 -12.33 8.13
CA ASN A 100 -14.92 -13.67 7.58
C ASN A 100 -16.35 -13.95 7.16
N GLY A 101 -16.51 -14.51 5.98
CA GLY A 101 -17.82 -14.81 5.42
C GLY A 101 -18.46 -13.67 4.63
N ASP A 102 -17.84 -12.49 4.58
CA ASP A 102 -18.33 -11.41 3.75
C ASP A 102 -18.39 -11.84 2.28
N ALA A 103 -19.55 -11.62 1.66
CA ALA A 103 -19.74 -11.92 0.24
C ALA A 103 -18.87 -11.00 -0.62
N ILE A 104 -18.36 -11.55 -1.72
CA ILE A 104 -17.63 -10.80 -2.73
C ILE A 104 -18.57 -10.53 -3.90
N VAL A 105 -18.70 -9.27 -4.27
CA VAL A 105 -19.50 -8.85 -5.42
C VAL A 105 -18.57 -8.24 -6.46
N GLY A 106 -18.53 -8.86 -7.64
CA GLY A 106 -17.73 -8.38 -8.75
C GLY A 106 -18.49 -7.38 -9.61
N GLY A 107 -17.78 -6.35 -10.10
CA GLY A 107 -18.36 -5.31 -10.96
C GLY A 107 -18.65 -5.78 -12.40
N VAL A 108 -17.91 -6.78 -12.88
CA VAL A 108 -18.00 -7.28 -14.29
C VAL A 108 -18.53 -8.69 -14.34
N SER A 109 -18.15 -9.55 -13.41
CA SER A 109 -18.55 -10.96 -13.34
C SER A 109 -19.77 -11.20 -12.45
N GLY A 110 -20.26 -10.19 -11.76
CA GLY A 110 -21.41 -10.32 -10.85
C GLY A 110 -20.99 -10.80 -9.45
N SER A 111 -21.85 -11.53 -8.78
CA SER A 111 -21.54 -12.09 -7.46
C SER A 111 -20.65 -13.33 -7.62
N HIS A 112 -19.60 -13.38 -6.85
CA HIS A 112 -18.79 -14.58 -6.69
C HIS A 112 -19.40 -15.50 -5.64
N THR A 113 -19.15 -16.79 -5.76
CA THR A 113 -19.63 -17.80 -4.78
C THR A 113 -18.73 -17.87 -3.56
N GLU A 114 -17.49 -17.43 -3.70
CA GLU A 114 -16.52 -17.37 -2.62
C GLU A 114 -16.80 -16.19 -1.70
N THR A 115 -16.43 -16.37 -0.45
CA THR A 115 -16.51 -15.32 0.56
C THR A 115 -15.10 -15.02 1.08
N VAL A 116 -14.97 -13.93 1.82
CA VAL A 116 -13.72 -13.57 2.48
C VAL A 116 -13.39 -14.58 3.59
N ALA A 117 -12.17 -15.11 3.59
CA ALA A 117 -11.69 -16.04 4.60
C ALA A 117 -10.83 -15.38 5.70
N ASN A 118 -10.31 -14.20 5.45
CA ASN A 118 -9.55 -13.44 6.44
C ASN A 118 -10.30 -12.17 6.84
N SER A 119 -10.46 -11.97 8.14
CA SER A 119 -10.97 -10.73 8.71
C SER A 119 -9.82 -9.80 9.09
N GLY A 120 -10.08 -8.50 9.12
CA GLY A 120 -9.09 -7.51 9.48
C GLY A 120 -8.15 -7.16 8.32
N ASN A 121 -6.89 -6.98 8.65
CA ASN A 121 -5.90 -6.55 7.65
C ASN A 121 -5.59 -7.65 6.65
N PHE A 122 -5.52 -7.27 5.39
CA PHE A 122 -4.95 -8.13 4.35
C PHE A 122 -3.48 -8.40 4.63
N THR A 123 -3.00 -9.52 4.14
CA THR A 123 -1.56 -9.75 4.09
C THR A 123 -0.97 -8.82 3.04
N GLU A 124 -0.15 -7.90 3.47
CA GLU A 124 0.63 -7.05 2.57
C GLU A 124 1.62 -7.93 1.78
N LEU A 125 1.75 -7.64 0.50
CA LEU A 125 2.75 -8.30 -0.32
C LEU A 125 4.13 -7.69 -0.08
N ASP A 126 5.15 -8.52 -0.11
CA ASP A 126 6.53 -8.04 -0.11
C ASP A 126 6.77 -7.15 -1.33
N TYR A 127 7.30 -5.96 -1.10
CA TYR A 127 7.67 -5.03 -2.14
C TYR A 127 9.17 -4.95 -2.28
N GLU A 128 9.62 -4.98 -3.52
CA GLU A 128 10.96 -4.52 -3.85
C GLU A 128 10.89 -3.01 -4.12
N LEU A 129 11.41 -2.22 -3.17
CA LEU A 129 11.45 -0.77 -3.29
C LEU A 129 12.84 -0.32 -3.72
N LEU A 130 12.89 0.57 -4.68
CA LEU A 130 14.11 1.21 -5.13
C LEU A 130 14.06 2.71 -4.88
N VAL A 131 14.96 3.20 -4.04
CA VAL A 131 15.20 4.63 -3.90
C VAL A 131 16.01 5.10 -5.11
N THR A 132 15.38 5.81 -6.03
CA THR A 132 16.02 6.25 -7.27
C THR A 132 16.67 7.62 -7.16
N LYS A 133 16.21 8.45 -6.23
CA LYS A 133 16.73 9.81 -6.05
C LYS A 133 16.41 10.34 -4.68
N ILE A 134 17.41 10.94 -4.03
CA ILE A 134 17.25 11.77 -2.84
C ILE A 134 17.81 13.15 -3.17
N GLN A 135 17.06 14.20 -2.84
CA GLN A 135 17.52 15.58 -2.88
C GLN A 135 17.40 16.16 -1.48
N TRP A 136 18.43 16.85 -1.02
CA TRP A 136 18.45 17.36 0.35
C TRP A 136 19.07 18.75 0.47
N ILE A 137 18.64 19.44 1.51
CA ILE A 137 19.27 20.64 2.02
C ILE A 137 19.27 20.51 3.54
N CYS A 138 20.45 20.34 4.13
CA CYS A 138 20.65 20.23 5.57
C CYS A 138 21.48 21.43 6.04
N ASN A 139 20.94 22.24 6.94
CA ASN A 139 21.64 23.38 7.49
C ASN A 139 21.96 23.14 8.96
N GLY A 140 23.23 22.88 9.23
CA GLY A 140 23.72 22.65 10.60
C GLY A 140 23.32 21.32 11.24
N MET A 141 22.86 20.36 10.42
CA MET A 141 22.49 19.01 10.87
C MET A 141 22.95 17.94 9.88
N THR A 142 22.98 16.70 10.34
CA THR A 142 23.11 15.51 9.49
C THR A 142 21.80 14.76 9.53
N VAL A 143 21.37 14.24 8.39
CA VAL A 143 20.18 13.38 8.26
C VAL A 143 20.65 11.99 7.85
N ILE A 144 20.28 10.98 8.60
CA ILE A 144 20.49 9.58 8.26
C ILE A 144 19.16 9.04 7.72
N VAL A 145 19.21 8.43 6.55
CA VAL A 145 18.07 7.74 5.93
C VAL A 145 18.32 6.25 6.01
N GLU A 146 17.40 5.53 6.59
CA GLU A 146 17.52 4.09 6.88
C GLU A 146 16.30 3.33 6.38
N TRP A 147 16.48 2.04 6.10
CA TRP A 147 15.39 1.08 5.99
C TRP A 147 15.00 0.61 7.39
N ASP A 148 13.72 0.70 7.69
CA ASP A 148 13.14 0.12 8.91
C ASP A 148 13.05 -1.41 8.74
N GLY A 149 14.08 -2.10 9.19
CA GLY A 149 14.17 -3.56 9.13
C GLY A 149 13.66 -4.20 10.43
N SER A 150 13.08 -5.38 10.34
CA SER A 150 12.54 -6.13 11.49
C SER A 150 13.60 -6.56 12.52
N SER A 151 14.87 -6.57 12.16
CA SER A 151 15.97 -7.03 13.03
C SER A 151 17.16 -6.09 13.09
N ALA A 152 17.35 -5.23 12.10
CA ALA A 152 18.38 -4.20 12.06
C ALA A 152 18.00 -3.15 11.01
N GLU A 153 18.25 -1.90 11.35
CA GLU A 153 18.16 -0.80 10.40
C GLU A 153 19.36 -0.83 9.44
N ALA A 154 19.11 -0.55 8.18
CA ALA A 154 20.16 -0.47 7.17
C ALA A 154 20.26 0.96 6.63
N VAL A 155 21.40 1.60 6.84
CA VAL A 155 21.63 2.96 6.34
C VAL A 155 21.64 2.97 4.82
N ILE A 156 20.75 3.78 4.25
CA ILE A 156 20.68 4.06 2.81
C ILE A 156 21.62 5.21 2.46
N ALA A 157 21.59 6.27 3.26
CA ALA A 157 22.37 7.48 3.02
C ALA A 157 22.58 8.28 4.30
N GLU A 158 23.73 8.91 4.39
CA GLU A 158 24.02 9.96 5.37
C GLU A 158 24.17 11.29 4.63
N LEU A 159 23.35 12.26 4.98
CA LEU A 159 23.15 13.49 4.22
C LEU A 159 23.55 14.70 5.06
N SER A 160 24.48 15.52 4.53
CA SER A 160 24.86 16.80 5.13
C SER A 160 24.98 17.88 4.05
N GLY A 161 24.84 19.13 4.43
CA GLY A 161 24.86 20.24 3.46
C GLY A 161 23.67 20.14 2.46
N ASN A 162 23.97 20.25 1.16
CA ASN A 162 22.97 20.13 0.10
C ASN A 162 23.47 19.26 -1.05
N GLY A 163 22.57 18.53 -1.68
CA GLY A 163 22.92 17.62 -2.77
C GLY A 163 21.73 16.95 -3.45
N ILE A 164 22.07 16.04 -4.40
CA ILE A 164 21.12 15.22 -5.18
C ILE A 164 21.64 13.79 -5.21
#